data_7ea791c0bec038c0ff69b765c58e082c
#
_entry.id   7ea791c0bec038c0ff69b765c58e082c
#
_cell.length_a   1.000
_cell.length_b   1.000
_cell.length_c   1.000
_cell.angle_alpha   90.00
_cell.angle_beta   90.00
_cell.angle_gamma   90.00
#
_symmetry.space_group_name_H-M   'P 1'
#
loop_
_entity.id
_entity.type
_entity.pdbx_description
1 polymer ?
#
loop_
_entity_poly.entity_id
_entity_poly.type
_entity_poly.pdbx_seq_one_letter_code
_entity_poly.pdbx_strand_id
1 'polypeptide(L)'
;MNFRITLIHLQKITIGFLFLMNLSCEIQACEEPGIYRDLTKAFQNPLDVRVLILSEQKLKVLPEKIGQLKNLQMLDLSDNQLIILPKEIRQLKNLQELFLNYNQLTTFPKEIEQLKSLHKLYLSNNQLTILPVEIGQLQNLQELNLWNNQLKTISKEIEQLKNLQKLYLDNNQLTALSKEIGKLQNLKSLFLSNNQLTTFPKEIGKLQNLQELYLSNNQLTTFPKEIGKLQKLQWLGLGDNQLTTIPNEIGKLQKLQELNLDVNQLTTIPKEIGQLQNLQVLFLSYNQFKTIPVEFGQLKNLKMLSLDANQLTALPKEIGKLKNLKMLNLDANQLTTIPKEIGQLQNLQTLYLRNNQLSIE
;
A
#
# COMPACT_ATOMS: atom_id res chain seq x y z
N MET A 1 5.58 -4.36 -19.47
CA MET A 1 5.35 -5.71 -18.96
C MET A 1 5.20 -5.67 -17.44
N ASN A 2 4.24 -4.84 -16.98
CA ASN A 2 4.09 -4.40 -15.57
C ASN A 2 3.00 -5.17 -14.80
N PHE A 3 2.73 -6.45 -15.12
CA PHE A 3 1.60 -7.19 -14.55
C PHE A 3 1.94 -8.10 -13.36
N ARG A 4 3.23 -8.26 -12.97
CA ARG A 4 3.60 -9.24 -11.93
C ARG A 4 3.67 -8.70 -10.50
N ILE A 5 3.90 -7.42 -10.30
CA ILE A 5 4.07 -6.86 -8.93
C ILE A 5 2.72 -6.59 -8.27
N THR A 6 1.74 -6.16 -9.04
CA THR A 6 0.35 -5.97 -8.58
C THR A 6 -0.32 -7.29 -8.17
N LEU A 7 0.09 -8.42 -8.78
CA LEU A 7 -0.53 -9.72 -8.55
C LEU A 7 -0.17 -10.31 -7.16
N ILE A 8 1.03 -10.07 -6.66
CA ILE A 8 1.47 -10.60 -5.35
C ILE A 8 0.78 -9.87 -4.19
N HIS A 9 0.50 -8.58 -4.36
CA HIS A 9 -0.23 -7.79 -3.34
C HIS A 9 -1.73 -8.08 -3.38
N LEU A 10 -2.32 -8.30 -4.58
CA LEU A 10 -3.69 -8.78 -4.68
C LEU A 10 -3.85 -10.18 -4.05
N GLN A 11 -2.87 -11.08 -4.18
CA GLN A 11 -2.96 -12.41 -3.57
C GLN A 11 -2.98 -12.38 -2.04
N LYS A 12 -2.27 -11.46 -1.38
CA LYS A 12 -2.34 -11.33 0.09
C LYS A 12 -3.64 -10.71 0.58
N ILE A 13 -4.26 -9.84 -0.21
CA ILE A 13 -5.60 -9.28 0.09
C ILE A 13 -6.69 -10.31 -0.19
N THR A 14 -6.54 -11.14 -1.24
CA THR A 14 -7.49 -12.21 -1.59
C THR A 14 -7.41 -13.44 -0.69
N ILE A 15 -6.28 -13.75 -0.05
CA ILE A 15 -6.16 -14.92 0.84
C ILE A 15 -6.99 -14.72 2.13
N GLY A 16 -7.16 -13.49 2.61
CA GLY A 16 -8.12 -13.19 3.69
C GLY A 16 -9.59 -13.40 3.28
N PHE A 17 -9.91 -13.26 1.99
CA PHE A 17 -11.26 -13.44 1.44
C PHE A 17 -11.55 -14.89 1.01
N LEU A 18 -10.53 -15.66 0.60
CA LEU A 18 -10.68 -17.04 0.10
C LEU A 18 -10.95 -18.08 1.19
N PHE A 19 -10.73 -17.76 2.47
CA PHE A 19 -11.11 -18.67 3.56
C PHE A 19 -12.60 -18.65 3.88
N LEU A 20 -13.39 -17.70 3.32
CA LEU A 20 -14.85 -17.63 3.45
C LEU A 20 -15.61 -18.15 2.22
N MET A 21 -14.93 -18.47 1.11
CA MET A 21 -15.59 -18.78 -0.17
C MET A 21 -15.54 -20.26 -0.59
N ASN A 22 -15.01 -21.19 0.21
CA ASN A 22 -14.96 -22.61 -0.15
C ASN A 22 -15.90 -23.48 0.71
N LEU A 23 -17.18 -23.09 0.77
CA LEU A 23 -18.26 -24.00 1.19
C LEU A 23 -19.50 -23.78 0.33
N SER A 24 -19.37 -24.02 -0.97
CA SER A 24 -20.52 -24.33 -1.80
C SER A 24 -20.80 -25.83 -1.69
N CYS A 25 -21.51 -26.20 -0.67
CA CYS A 25 -22.21 -27.46 -0.60
C CYS A 25 -23.66 -27.16 -0.26
N GLU A 26 -24.58 -27.66 -1.04
CA GLU A 26 -26.01 -27.63 -0.79
C GLU A 26 -26.32 -28.29 0.55
N ILE A 27 -26.39 -27.48 1.60
CA ILE A 27 -27.02 -27.81 2.86
C ILE A 27 -27.98 -26.67 3.13
N GLN A 28 -29.27 -26.99 3.39
CA GLN A 28 -30.19 -26.03 3.96
C GLN A 28 -29.48 -25.25 5.04
N ALA A 29 -29.20 -23.98 4.72
CA ALA A 29 -28.43 -23.11 5.59
C ALA A 29 -29.19 -23.00 6.92
N CYS A 30 -28.66 -23.61 7.96
CA CYS A 30 -28.91 -23.12 9.31
C CYS A 30 -28.43 -21.68 9.30
N GLU A 31 -29.36 -20.73 9.24
CA GLU A 31 -29.02 -19.30 9.35
C GLU A 31 -28.38 -19.16 10.74
N GLU A 32 -27.09 -18.80 10.75
CA GLU A 32 -26.42 -18.51 12.02
C GLU A 32 -27.16 -17.37 12.73
N PRO A 33 -27.48 -17.50 14.01
CA PRO A 33 -28.27 -16.49 14.72
C PRO A 33 -27.62 -15.08 14.58
N GLY A 34 -28.43 -14.12 14.16
CA GLY A 34 -28.00 -12.72 13.99
C GLY A 34 -27.35 -12.39 12.65
N ILE A 35 -27.23 -13.34 11.71
CA ILE A 35 -26.70 -13.10 10.35
C ILE A 35 -27.85 -13.08 9.35
N TYR A 36 -27.99 -11.97 8.63
CA TYR A 36 -29.05 -11.76 7.63
C TYR A 36 -28.45 -11.40 6.28
N ARG A 37 -29.11 -11.86 5.22
CA ARG A 37 -28.75 -11.60 3.81
C ARG A 37 -29.89 -10.98 3.00
N ASP A 38 -30.99 -10.66 3.67
CA ASP A 38 -32.20 -10.08 3.10
C ASP A 38 -32.73 -8.97 4.00
N LEU A 39 -32.98 -7.79 3.40
CA LEU A 39 -33.46 -6.60 4.13
C LEU A 39 -34.84 -6.83 4.74
N THR A 40 -35.73 -7.53 4.04
CA THR A 40 -37.13 -7.75 4.53
C THR A 40 -37.11 -8.58 5.79
N LYS A 41 -36.33 -9.67 5.79
CA LYS A 41 -36.16 -10.53 6.97
C LYS A 41 -35.48 -9.77 8.12
N ALA A 42 -34.44 -8.99 7.82
CA ALA A 42 -33.74 -8.17 8.81
C ALA A 42 -34.67 -7.16 9.50
N PHE A 43 -35.58 -6.54 8.75
CA PHE A 43 -36.54 -5.57 9.29
C PHE A 43 -37.70 -6.22 10.07
N GLN A 44 -37.93 -7.50 9.90
CA GLN A 44 -38.89 -8.24 10.72
C GLN A 44 -38.36 -8.49 12.15
N ASN A 45 -37.04 -8.67 12.30
CA ASN A 45 -36.39 -8.95 13.57
C ASN A 45 -35.22 -7.98 13.84
N PRO A 46 -35.44 -6.67 13.89
CA PRO A 46 -34.38 -5.67 13.83
C PRO A 46 -33.40 -5.71 15.02
N LEU A 47 -33.81 -6.23 16.18
CA LEU A 47 -32.96 -6.31 17.35
C LEU A 47 -32.08 -7.58 17.38
N ASP A 48 -32.38 -8.55 16.52
CA ASP A 48 -31.58 -9.77 16.40
C ASP A 48 -30.39 -9.57 15.42
N VAL A 49 -30.51 -8.65 14.47
CA VAL A 49 -29.54 -8.45 13.42
C VAL A 49 -28.21 -7.92 13.97
N ARG A 50 -27.14 -8.70 13.85
CA ARG A 50 -25.76 -8.34 14.19
C ARG A 50 -24.90 -8.19 12.96
N VAL A 51 -25.12 -9.02 11.95
CA VAL A 51 -24.42 -9.03 10.68
C VAL A 51 -25.45 -8.95 9.56
N LEU A 52 -25.28 -7.99 8.65
CA LEU A 52 -26.13 -7.84 7.48
C LEU A 52 -25.26 -7.81 6.22
N ILE A 53 -25.43 -8.81 5.35
CA ILE A 53 -24.67 -8.97 4.11
C ILE A 53 -25.62 -8.74 2.95
N LEU A 54 -25.45 -7.63 2.25
CA LEU A 54 -26.25 -7.19 1.12
C LEU A 54 -25.39 -6.94 -0.12
N SER A 55 -24.23 -7.58 -0.19
CA SER A 55 -23.36 -7.46 -1.34
C SER A 55 -24.01 -8.02 -2.61
N GLU A 56 -23.66 -7.46 -3.76
CA GLU A 56 -24.09 -7.89 -5.11
C GLU A 56 -25.63 -7.84 -5.37
N GLN A 57 -26.38 -7.07 -4.59
CA GLN A 57 -27.86 -7.02 -4.73
C GLN A 57 -28.36 -5.92 -5.66
N LYS A 58 -27.46 -5.20 -6.35
CA LYS A 58 -27.82 -4.09 -7.25
C LYS A 58 -28.62 -2.97 -6.58
N LEU A 59 -28.43 -2.79 -5.29
CA LEU A 59 -29.11 -1.76 -4.50
C LEU A 59 -28.71 -0.37 -4.98
N LYS A 60 -29.68 0.46 -5.32
CA LYS A 60 -29.50 1.88 -5.67
C LYS A 60 -29.66 2.81 -4.46
N VAL A 61 -30.44 2.38 -3.50
CA VAL A 61 -30.77 3.15 -2.29
C VAL A 61 -30.78 2.21 -1.09
N LEU A 62 -30.17 2.64 0.00
CA LEU A 62 -30.29 1.99 1.29
C LEU A 62 -31.47 2.61 2.04
N PRO A 63 -32.50 1.86 2.44
CA PRO A 63 -33.68 2.42 3.11
C PRO A 63 -33.32 3.08 4.45
N GLU A 64 -34.04 4.16 4.82
CA GLU A 64 -33.90 4.84 6.11
C GLU A 64 -34.14 3.89 7.31
N LYS A 65 -34.99 2.86 7.11
CA LYS A 65 -35.26 1.83 8.11
C LYS A 65 -33.98 1.09 8.58
N ILE A 66 -32.86 1.18 7.84
CA ILE A 66 -31.57 0.61 8.29
C ILE A 66 -31.22 1.09 9.70
N GLY A 67 -31.58 2.30 10.08
CA GLY A 67 -31.36 2.85 11.41
C GLY A 67 -32.08 2.11 12.55
N GLN A 68 -33.01 1.20 12.26
CA GLN A 68 -33.69 0.40 13.26
C GLN A 68 -32.82 -0.77 13.76
N LEU A 69 -31.78 -1.19 13.01
CA LEU A 69 -30.90 -2.31 13.32
C LEU A 69 -29.87 -1.93 14.40
N LYS A 70 -30.34 -1.65 15.62
CA LYS A 70 -29.52 -1.06 16.69
C LYS A 70 -28.36 -1.93 17.16
N ASN A 71 -28.46 -3.25 16.99
CA ASN A 71 -27.44 -4.22 17.40
C ASN A 71 -26.49 -4.60 16.27
N LEU A 72 -26.61 -3.95 15.08
CA LEU A 72 -25.78 -4.24 13.92
C LEU A 72 -24.32 -3.90 14.20
N GLN A 73 -23.44 -4.89 13.98
CA GLN A 73 -22.00 -4.80 14.18
C GLN A 73 -21.24 -4.77 12.84
N MET A 74 -21.75 -5.50 11.85
CA MET A 74 -21.18 -5.57 10.52
C MET A 74 -22.24 -5.31 9.46
N LEU A 75 -21.95 -4.40 8.53
CA LEU A 75 -22.80 -4.10 7.38
C LEU A 75 -21.95 -4.19 6.11
N ASP A 76 -22.30 -5.18 5.27
CA ASP A 76 -21.69 -5.32 3.94
C ASP A 76 -22.68 -4.90 2.86
N LEU A 77 -22.33 -3.83 2.17
CA LEU A 77 -23.05 -3.22 1.05
C LEU A 77 -22.18 -3.19 -0.22
N SER A 78 -21.10 -3.99 -0.25
CA SER A 78 -20.17 -4.02 -1.39
C SER A 78 -20.88 -4.45 -2.67
N ASP A 79 -20.30 -4.06 -3.81
CA ASP A 79 -20.79 -4.46 -5.15
C ASP A 79 -22.28 -4.12 -5.38
N ASN A 80 -22.64 -2.87 -5.09
CA ASN A 80 -23.97 -2.33 -5.31
C ASN A 80 -23.93 -1.08 -6.22
N GLN A 81 -25.02 -0.34 -6.29
CA GLN A 81 -25.17 0.86 -7.11
C GLN A 81 -25.51 2.10 -6.26
N LEU A 82 -25.05 2.11 -5.00
CA LEU A 82 -25.37 3.18 -4.06
C LEU A 82 -24.64 4.47 -4.46
N ILE A 83 -25.40 5.55 -4.55
CA ILE A 83 -24.86 6.90 -4.83
C ILE A 83 -24.66 7.68 -3.52
N ILE A 84 -25.51 7.43 -2.53
CA ILE A 84 -25.52 8.11 -1.23
C ILE A 84 -25.97 7.14 -0.13
N LEU A 85 -25.54 7.38 1.09
CA LEU A 85 -26.06 6.70 2.28
C LEU A 85 -27.11 7.57 2.98
N PRO A 86 -28.16 6.97 3.56
CA PRO A 86 -29.15 7.70 4.35
C PRO A 86 -28.53 8.23 5.66
N LYS A 87 -28.99 9.38 6.12
CA LYS A 87 -28.54 9.99 7.39
C LYS A 87 -28.83 9.07 8.61
N GLU A 88 -29.75 8.16 8.50
CA GLU A 88 -30.13 7.18 9.52
C GLU A 88 -29.03 6.18 9.83
N ILE A 89 -27.98 6.09 8.98
CA ILE A 89 -26.76 5.32 9.26
C ILE A 89 -26.17 5.71 10.64
N ARG A 90 -26.32 6.98 11.07
CA ARG A 90 -25.89 7.50 12.38
C ARG A 90 -26.48 6.75 13.57
N GLN A 91 -27.56 6.01 13.35
CA GLN A 91 -28.25 5.29 14.43
C GLN A 91 -27.60 3.93 14.74
N LEU A 92 -26.70 3.44 13.88
CA LEU A 92 -26.01 2.16 14.02
C LEU A 92 -24.81 2.29 14.98
N LYS A 93 -25.07 2.62 16.25
CA LYS A 93 -24.03 2.96 17.23
C LYS A 93 -23.07 1.80 17.56
N ASN A 94 -23.50 0.55 17.34
CA ASN A 94 -22.72 -0.65 17.58
C ASN A 94 -21.94 -1.13 16.36
N LEU A 95 -22.04 -0.40 15.21
CA LEU A 95 -21.40 -0.81 13.97
C LEU A 95 -19.86 -0.73 14.11
N GLN A 96 -19.22 -1.87 13.86
CA GLN A 96 -17.76 -2.04 13.94
C GLN A 96 -17.11 -2.11 12.57
N GLU A 97 -17.79 -2.71 11.60
CA GLU A 97 -17.29 -2.89 10.25
C GLU A 97 -18.33 -2.43 9.23
N LEU A 98 -17.91 -1.57 8.29
CA LEU A 98 -18.74 -1.07 7.20
C LEU A 98 -18.01 -1.24 5.87
N PHE A 99 -18.57 -2.08 5.00
CA PHE A 99 -18.06 -2.36 3.67
C PHE A 99 -18.97 -1.73 2.62
N LEU A 100 -18.41 -0.86 1.80
CA LEU A 100 -19.08 -0.07 0.76
C LEU A 100 -18.27 -0.09 -0.55
N ASN A 101 -17.37 -1.05 -0.69
CA ASN A 101 -16.54 -1.16 -1.90
C ASN A 101 -17.40 -1.36 -3.15
N TYR A 102 -16.91 -0.93 -4.31
CA TYR A 102 -17.59 -1.13 -5.60
C TYR A 102 -19.02 -0.60 -5.57
N ASN A 103 -19.16 0.71 -5.30
CA ASN A 103 -20.41 1.45 -5.39
C ASN A 103 -20.20 2.71 -6.26
N GLN A 104 -21.15 3.62 -6.24
CA GLN A 104 -21.13 4.87 -6.99
C GLN A 104 -21.17 6.08 -6.05
N LEU A 105 -20.66 5.95 -4.84
CA LEU A 105 -20.70 7.00 -3.83
C LEU A 105 -19.88 8.21 -4.29
N THR A 106 -20.52 9.35 -4.41
CA THR A 106 -19.88 10.63 -4.75
C THR A 106 -19.52 11.44 -3.51
N THR A 107 -20.26 11.23 -2.43
CA THR A 107 -20.07 11.88 -1.13
C THR A 107 -20.27 10.89 0.00
N PHE A 108 -19.77 11.24 1.17
CA PHE A 108 -19.96 10.46 2.38
C PHE A 108 -20.65 11.31 3.44
N PRO A 109 -21.69 10.83 4.14
CA PRO A 109 -22.48 11.66 5.03
C PRO A 109 -21.67 12.07 6.27
N LYS A 110 -21.85 13.33 6.70
CA LYS A 110 -21.21 13.85 7.93
C LYS A 110 -21.66 13.07 9.18
N GLU A 111 -22.86 12.53 9.15
CA GLU A 111 -23.43 11.70 10.22
C GLU A 111 -22.60 10.46 10.56
N ILE A 112 -21.60 10.12 9.75
CA ILE A 112 -20.62 9.05 10.04
C ILE A 112 -19.94 9.27 11.40
N GLU A 113 -19.76 10.52 11.84
CA GLU A 113 -19.17 10.87 13.13
C GLU A 113 -19.80 10.17 14.32
N GLN A 114 -21.06 9.73 14.15
CA GLN A 114 -21.82 9.07 15.18
C GLN A 114 -21.48 7.58 15.34
N LEU A 115 -20.75 6.98 14.39
CA LEU A 115 -20.39 5.55 14.42
C LEU A 115 -19.09 5.35 15.23
N LYS A 116 -19.15 5.67 16.53
CA LYS A 116 -17.97 5.67 17.40
C LYS A 116 -17.34 4.29 17.61
N SER A 117 -18.10 3.21 17.37
CA SER A 117 -17.60 1.84 17.48
C SER A 117 -16.90 1.35 16.21
N LEU A 118 -16.83 2.16 15.14
CA LEU A 118 -16.30 1.70 13.86
C LEU A 118 -14.78 1.48 13.93
N HIS A 119 -14.37 0.26 13.55
CA HIS A 119 -12.97 -0.16 13.48
C HIS A 119 -12.48 -0.27 12.04
N LYS A 120 -13.36 -0.65 11.10
CA LYS A 120 -13.04 -0.80 9.69
C LYS A 120 -14.04 -0.07 8.80
N LEU A 121 -13.53 0.73 7.88
CA LEU A 121 -14.31 1.43 6.86
C LEU A 121 -13.69 1.20 5.49
N TYR A 122 -14.41 0.52 4.63
CA TYR A 122 -13.96 0.18 3.28
C TYR A 122 -14.84 0.88 2.24
N LEU A 123 -14.23 1.76 1.46
CA LEU A 123 -14.85 2.65 0.48
C LEU A 123 -14.16 2.57 -0.88
N SER A 124 -13.40 1.50 -1.14
CA SER A 124 -12.66 1.38 -2.39
C SER A 124 -13.59 1.30 -3.61
N ASN A 125 -13.09 1.71 -4.77
CA ASN A 125 -13.86 1.67 -6.02
C ASN A 125 -15.20 2.42 -5.92
N ASN A 126 -15.10 3.71 -5.57
CA ASN A 126 -16.20 4.66 -5.54
C ASN A 126 -15.81 5.92 -6.34
N GLN A 127 -16.60 6.98 -6.22
CA GLN A 127 -16.40 8.26 -6.93
C GLN A 127 -16.21 9.42 -5.96
N LEU A 128 -15.64 9.14 -4.78
CA LEU A 128 -15.45 10.14 -3.72
C LEU A 128 -14.41 11.16 -4.15
N THR A 129 -14.80 12.45 -4.12
CA THR A 129 -13.89 13.57 -4.42
C THR A 129 -13.32 14.21 -3.16
N ILE A 130 -14.02 14.06 -2.03
CA ILE A 130 -13.64 14.58 -0.72
C ILE A 130 -14.21 13.68 0.38
N LEU A 131 -13.55 13.63 1.52
CA LEU A 131 -14.10 13.07 2.75
C LEU A 131 -14.60 14.19 3.66
N PRO A 132 -15.72 14.00 4.37
CA PRO A 132 -16.17 14.94 5.37
C PRO A 132 -15.14 15.06 6.51
N VAL A 133 -14.98 16.27 7.07
CA VAL A 133 -14.04 16.49 8.19
C VAL A 133 -14.41 15.65 9.42
N GLU A 134 -15.67 15.30 9.55
CA GLU A 134 -16.23 14.45 10.59
C GLU A 134 -15.66 13.04 10.62
N ILE A 135 -14.97 12.61 9.55
CA ILE A 135 -14.23 11.31 9.54
C ILE A 135 -13.25 11.24 10.73
N GLY A 136 -12.64 12.37 11.10
CA GLY A 136 -11.72 12.46 12.23
C GLY A 136 -12.34 12.07 13.59
N GLN A 137 -13.66 12.04 13.68
CA GLN A 137 -14.37 11.66 14.90
C GLN A 137 -14.45 10.15 15.13
N LEU A 138 -14.04 9.34 14.14
CA LEU A 138 -14.01 7.87 14.23
C LEU A 138 -12.76 7.38 14.96
N GLN A 139 -12.61 7.75 16.22
CA GLN A 139 -11.37 7.56 16.98
C GLN A 139 -10.96 6.10 17.19
N ASN A 140 -11.90 5.15 17.05
CA ASN A 140 -11.62 3.72 17.13
C ASN A 140 -11.24 3.10 15.79
N LEU A 141 -11.24 3.89 14.70
CA LEU A 141 -10.93 3.39 13.37
C LEU A 141 -9.50 2.90 13.28
N GLN A 142 -9.34 1.66 12.82
CA GLN A 142 -8.05 0.98 12.64
C GLN A 142 -7.68 0.81 11.18
N GLU A 143 -8.67 0.60 10.31
CA GLU A 143 -8.45 0.45 8.88
C GLU A 143 -9.39 1.37 8.09
N LEU A 144 -8.81 2.19 7.21
CA LEU A 144 -9.54 3.06 6.28
C LEU A 144 -9.07 2.76 4.86
N ASN A 145 -9.97 2.22 4.05
CA ASN A 145 -9.69 1.92 2.66
C ASN A 145 -10.46 2.87 1.73
N LEU A 146 -9.70 3.68 1.00
CA LEU A 146 -10.17 4.68 0.03
C LEU A 146 -9.54 4.42 -1.36
N TRP A 147 -9.00 3.24 -1.59
CA TRP A 147 -8.39 2.84 -2.85
C TRP A 147 -9.34 3.09 -4.03
N ASN A 148 -8.79 3.59 -5.14
CA ASN A 148 -9.53 3.82 -6.38
C ASN A 148 -10.77 4.70 -6.18
N ASN A 149 -10.51 5.98 -5.84
CA ASN A 149 -11.48 7.06 -5.76
C ASN A 149 -10.97 8.28 -6.54
N GLN A 150 -11.55 9.45 -6.33
CA GLN A 150 -11.20 10.69 -7.01
C GLN A 150 -10.73 11.79 -6.03
N LEU A 151 -10.15 11.37 -4.90
CA LEU A 151 -9.73 12.28 -3.83
C LEU A 151 -8.58 13.16 -4.30
N LYS A 152 -8.73 14.48 -4.19
CA LYS A 152 -7.68 15.46 -4.49
C LYS A 152 -6.88 15.86 -3.25
N THR A 153 -7.48 15.74 -2.09
CA THR A 153 -6.88 16.09 -0.80
C THR A 153 -7.41 15.18 0.30
N ILE A 154 -6.64 15.06 1.36
CA ILE A 154 -7.08 14.47 2.63
C ILE A 154 -7.12 15.59 3.66
N SER A 155 -8.27 15.73 4.35
CA SER A 155 -8.45 16.75 5.35
C SER A 155 -7.47 16.59 6.52
N LYS A 156 -7.12 17.70 7.16
CA LYS A 156 -6.21 17.68 8.32
C LYS A 156 -6.77 16.90 9.51
N GLU A 157 -8.09 16.79 9.59
CA GLU A 157 -8.79 16.07 10.66
C GLU A 157 -8.48 14.57 10.67
N ILE A 158 -7.84 14.02 9.62
CA ILE A 158 -7.30 12.65 9.61
C ILE A 158 -6.37 12.42 10.81
N GLU A 159 -5.70 13.48 11.31
CA GLU A 159 -4.82 13.42 12.48
C GLU A 159 -5.50 12.95 13.77
N GLN A 160 -6.82 13.04 13.83
CA GLN A 160 -7.61 12.62 15.00
C GLN A 160 -7.80 11.10 15.06
N LEU A 161 -7.55 10.37 13.97
CA LEU A 161 -7.65 8.90 13.90
C LEU A 161 -6.47 8.21 14.57
N LYS A 162 -6.33 8.38 15.89
CA LYS A 162 -5.15 7.94 16.65
C LYS A 162 -4.91 6.44 16.63
N ASN A 163 -5.98 5.64 16.44
CA ASN A 163 -5.90 4.19 16.41
C ASN A 163 -5.70 3.63 14.99
N LEU A 164 -5.60 4.48 13.96
CA LEU A 164 -5.46 4.04 12.58
C LEU A 164 -4.14 3.30 12.39
N GLN A 165 -4.24 2.08 11.86
CA GLN A 165 -3.12 1.18 11.58
C GLN A 165 -2.85 1.05 10.09
N LYS A 166 -3.91 1.07 9.26
CA LYS A 166 -3.78 0.95 7.81
C LYS A 166 -4.58 2.02 7.10
N LEU A 167 -3.93 2.70 6.16
CA LEU A 167 -4.54 3.72 5.32
C LEU A 167 -4.22 3.45 3.86
N TYR A 168 -5.26 3.15 3.08
CA TYR A 168 -5.16 2.88 1.65
C TYR A 168 -5.71 4.07 0.87
N LEU A 169 -4.85 4.72 0.12
CA LEU A 169 -5.13 5.92 -0.68
C LEU A 169 -4.63 5.78 -2.13
N ASP A 170 -4.20 4.57 -2.52
CA ASP A 170 -3.74 4.34 -3.88
C ASP A 170 -4.82 4.63 -4.92
N ASN A 171 -4.42 4.93 -6.16
CA ASN A 171 -5.32 5.24 -7.26
C ASN A 171 -6.32 6.36 -6.90
N ASN A 172 -5.76 7.51 -6.52
CA ASN A 172 -6.51 8.74 -6.29
C ASN A 172 -5.87 9.90 -7.08
N GLN A 173 -6.24 11.13 -6.80
CA GLN A 173 -5.75 12.35 -7.47
C GLN A 173 -5.02 13.28 -6.48
N LEU A 174 -4.41 12.71 -5.44
CA LEU A 174 -3.76 13.49 -4.39
C LEU A 174 -2.53 14.21 -4.94
N THR A 175 -2.49 15.53 -4.79
CA THR A 175 -1.35 16.37 -5.22
C THR A 175 -0.36 16.64 -4.11
N ALA A 176 -0.81 16.56 -2.87
CA ALA A 176 0.00 16.72 -1.67
C ALA A 176 -0.56 15.91 -0.50
N LEU A 177 0.29 15.55 0.43
CA LEU A 177 -0.09 14.94 1.68
C LEU A 177 0.14 15.96 2.81
N SER A 178 -0.87 16.14 3.66
CA SER A 178 -0.81 17.06 4.79
C SER A 178 0.25 16.61 5.82
N LYS A 179 0.95 17.56 6.44
CA LYS A 179 1.92 17.31 7.52
C LYS A 179 1.27 16.61 8.74
N GLU A 180 -0.04 16.75 8.89
CA GLU A 180 -0.83 16.15 9.96
C GLU A 180 -0.82 14.61 9.89
N ILE A 181 -0.45 14.01 8.76
CA ILE A 181 -0.23 12.55 8.63
C ILE A 181 0.74 12.04 9.70
N GLY A 182 1.76 12.82 10.05
CA GLY A 182 2.75 12.48 11.07
C GLY A 182 2.21 12.32 12.48
N LYS A 183 0.92 12.61 12.70
CA LYS A 183 0.25 12.42 14.00
C LYS A 183 -0.42 11.06 14.16
N LEU A 184 -0.45 10.24 13.10
CA LEU A 184 -1.01 8.88 13.10
C LEU A 184 -0.01 7.87 13.67
N GLN A 185 0.27 7.97 14.96
CA GLN A 185 1.38 7.27 15.65
C GLN A 185 1.25 5.73 15.60
N ASN A 186 0.04 5.18 15.41
CA ASN A 186 -0.21 3.75 15.33
C ASN A 186 -0.20 3.21 13.90
N LEU A 187 0.05 4.08 12.89
CA LEU A 187 0.04 3.67 11.49
C LEU A 187 1.19 2.69 11.21
N LYS A 188 0.83 1.55 10.61
CA LYS A 188 1.73 0.47 10.21
C LYS A 188 1.89 0.41 8.69
N SER A 189 0.82 0.69 7.96
CA SER A 189 0.83 0.60 6.50
C SER A 189 0.20 1.85 5.89
N LEU A 190 0.92 2.49 4.96
CA LEU A 190 0.47 3.65 4.21
C LEU A 190 0.67 3.40 2.72
N PHE A 191 -0.44 3.35 1.98
CA PHE A 191 -0.47 3.10 0.55
C PHE A 191 -0.93 4.35 -0.18
N LEU A 192 -0.07 4.89 -1.05
CA LEU A 192 -0.26 6.15 -1.78
C LEU A 192 0.16 6.05 -3.25
N SER A 193 0.34 4.84 -3.77
CA SER A 193 0.74 4.62 -5.15
C SER A 193 -0.33 5.14 -6.13
N ASN A 194 0.08 5.47 -7.35
CA ASN A 194 -0.83 5.98 -8.38
C ASN A 194 -1.60 7.23 -7.93
N ASN A 195 -0.86 8.26 -7.54
CA ASN A 195 -1.36 9.59 -7.23
C ASN A 195 -0.57 10.66 -8.01
N GLN A 196 -0.70 11.92 -7.64
CA GLN A 196 -0.05 13.06 -8.29
C GLN A 196 0.84 13.84 -7.30
N LEU A 197 1.40 13.12 -6.30
CA LEU A 197 2.21 13.76 -5.25
C LEU A 197 3.52 14.29 -5.83
N THR A 198 3.75 15.59 -5.66
CA THR A 198 4.99 16.26 -6.08
C THR A 198 6.01 16.37 -4.95
N THR A 199 5.54 16.36 -3.71
CA THR A 199 6.35 16.44 -2.48
C THR A 199 5.83 15.49 -1.43
N PHE A 200 6.70 15.13 -0.47
CA PHE A 200 6.33 14.29 0.65
C PHE A 200 6.73 14.95 1.98
N PRO A 201 5.84 14.99 3.00
CA PRO A 201 6.09 15.77 4.21
C PRO A 201 7.18 15.13 5.08
N LYS A 202 8.09 15.95 5.62
CA LYS A 202 9.12 15.51 6.58
C LYS A 202 8.54 14.89 7.85
N GLU A 203 7.31 15.23 8.18
CA GLU A 203 6.58 14.70 9.34
C GLU A 203 6.35 13.19 9.24
N ILE A 204 6.57 12.56 8.07
CA ILE A 204 6.56 11.09 7.92
C ILE A 204 7.50 10.43 8.95
N GLY A 205 8.64 11.05 9.26
CA GLY A 205 9.60 10.55 10.22
C GLY A 205 9.07 10.42 11.66
N LYS A 206 7.84 10.88 11.94
CA LYS A 206 7.17 10.70 13.23
C LYS A 206 6.41 9.38 13.34
N LEU A 207 6.18 8.67 12.22
CA LEU A 207 5.40 7.42 12.17
C LEU A 207 6.25 6.21 12.60
N GLN A 208 6.63 6.16 13.87
CA GLN A 208 7.59 5.19 14.42
C GLN A 208 7.13 3.73 14.35
N ASN A 209 5.85 3.49 14.05
CA ASN A 209 5.30 2.15 13.88
C ASN A 209 5.15 1.73 12.41
N LEU A 210 5.49 2.62 11.46
CA LEU A 210 5.34 2.34 10.04
C LEU A 210 6.25 1.18 9.60
N GLN A 211 5.65 0.22 8.91
CA GLN A 211 6.29 -0.98 8.37
C GLN A 211 6.26 -1.00 6.85
N GLU A 212 5.21 -0.45 6.26
CA GLU A 212 4.98 -0.45 4.83
C GLU A 212 4.68 0.96 4.34
N LEU A 213 5.42 1.42 3.33
CA LEU A 213 5.20 2.70 2.67
C LEU A 213 5.31 2.53 1.15
N TYR A 214 4.20 2.74 0.46
CA TYR A 214 4.14 2.63 -1.00
C TYR A 214 3.75 3.96 -1.62
N LEU A 215 4.62 4.47 -2.48
CA LEU A 215 4.52 5.78 -3.16
C LEU A 215 4.81 5.67 -4.66
N SER A 216 4.80 4.46 -5.20
CA SER A 216 5.09 4.25 -6.63
C SER A 216 4.09 4.96 -7.52
N ASN A 217 4.53 5.35 -8.71
CA ASN A 217 3.72 6.06 -9.68
C ASN A 217 3.13 7.37 -9.10
N ASN A 218 4.05 8.29 -8.77
CA ASN A 218 3.78 9.65 -8.35
C ASN A 218 4.70 10.62 -9.13
N GLN A 219 4.83 11.87 -8.68
CA GLN A 219 5.64 12.91 -9.31
C GLN A 219 6.70 13.47 -8.34
N LEU A 220 7.19 12.63 -7.42
CA LEU A 220 8.14 13.04 -6.39
C LEU A 220 9.51 13.33 -7.03
N THR A 221 10.03 14.54 -6.79
CA THR A 221 11.37 14.93 -7.24
C THR A 221 12.44 14.75 -6.17
N THR A 222 12.02 14.77 -4.90
CA THR A 222 12.88 14.59 -3.72
C THR A 222 12.18 13.75 -2.66
N PHE A 223 12.95 13.19 -1.74
CA PHE A 223 12.42 12.42 -0.62
C PHE A 223 13.04 12.90 0.70
N PRO A 224 12.27 13.05 1.80
CA PRO A 224 12.76 13.66 3.01
C PRO A 224 13.76 12.76 3.76
N LYS A 225 14.85 13.36 4.28
CA LYS A 225 15.84 12.65 5.10
C LYS A 225 15.28 12.04 6.39
N GLU A 226 14.15 12.56 6.85
CA GLU A 226 13.43 12.07 8.01
C GLU A 226 12.94 10.62 7.85
N ILE A 227 12.97 10.06 6.63
CA ILE A 227 12.71 8.64 6.37
C ILE A 227 13.59 7.74 7.26
N GLY A 228 14.85 8.12 7.49
CA GLY A 228 15.78 7.38 8.30
C GLY A 228 15.37 7.20 9.77
N LYS A 229 14.29 7.86 10.23
CA LYS A 229 13.72 7.68 11.56
C LYS A 229 12.76 6.50 11.65
N LEU A 230 12.33 5.92 10.53
CA LEU A 230 11.34 4.84 10.47
C LEU A 230 11.95 3.46 10.73
N GLN A 231 12.39 3.22 11.95
CA GLN A 231 13.18 2.05 12.34
C GLN A 231 12.44 0.70 12.23
N LYS A 232 11.12 0.71 11.99
CA LYS A 232 10.32 -0.50 11.77
C LYS A 232 9.99 -0.74 10.30
N LEU A 233 10.41 0.17 9.40
CA LEU A 233 10.08 0.07 7.98
C LEU A 233 10.72 -1.18 7.35
N GLN A 234 9.90 -1.97 6.66
CA GLN A 234 10.28 -3.21 6.00
C GLN A 234 10.14 -3.13 4.48
N TRP A 235 9.16 -2.38 4.00
CA TRP A 235 8.87 -2.20 2.58
C TRP A 235 8.79 -0.73 2.22
N LEU A 236 9.59 -0.31 1.24
CA LEU A 236 9.59 1.05 0.71
C LEU A 236 9.50 1.01 -0.81
N GLY A 237 8.36 1.43 -1.35
CA GLY A 237 8.11 1.56 -2.78
C GLY A 237 8.13 3.01 -3.23
N LEU A 238 9.10 3.38 -4.06
CA LEU A 238 9.31 4.70 -4.64
C LEU A 238 9.49 4.65 -6.17
N GLY A 239 9.17 3.52 -6.79
CA GLY A 239 9.27 3.34 -8.23
C GLY A 239 8.33 4.26 -9.01
N ASP A 240 8.62 4.50 -10.30
CA ASP A 240 7.82 5.38 -11.14
C ASP A 240 7.62 6.78 -10.52
N ASN A 241 8.73 7.47 -10.25
CA ASN A 241 8.76 8.83 -9.76
C ASN A 241 9.80 9.67 -10.57
N GLN A 242 10.11 10.86 -10.10
CA GLN A 242 11.07 11.77 -10.73
C GLN A 242 12.26 12.07 -9.80
N LEU A 243 12.60 11.11 -8.93
CA LEU A 243 13.66 11.29 -7.95
C LEU A 243 15.03 11.40 -8.63
N THR A 244 15.78 12.44 -8.30
CA THR A 244 17.16 12.65 -8.76
C THR A 244 18.19 12.17 -7.73
N THR A 245 17.81 12.11 -6.48
CA THR A 245 18.66 11.68 -5.35
C THR A 245 17.86 10.95 -4.28
N ILE A 246 18.52 10.13 -3.48
CA ILE A 246 18.00 9.49 -2.28
C ILE A 246 18.83 9.96 -1.09
N PRO A 247 18.22 10.31 0.06
CA PRO A 247 18.95 10.77 1.22
C PRO A 247 19.84 9.67 1.82
N ASN A 248 21.00 10.03 2.33
CA ASN A 248 21.96 9.11 2.98
C ASN A 248 21.31 8.37 4.16
N GLU A 249 20.34 9.01 4.79
CA GLU A 249 19.60 8.45 5.93
C GLU A 249 18.82 7.17 5.58
N ILE A 250 18.71 6.81 4.30
CA ILE A 250 18.15 5.52 3.87
C ILE A 250 18.87 4.34 4.55
N GLY A 251 20.21 4.46 4.74
CA GLY A 251 21.03 3.43 5.38
C GLY A 251 20.67 3.15 6.84
N LYS A 252 19.88 4.03 7.49
CA LYS A 252 19.42 3.84 8.87
C LYS A 252 18.23 2.88 9.00
N LEU A 253 17.61 2.46 7.89
CA LEU A 253 16.43 1.60 7.88
C LEU A 253 16.79 0.13 8.09
N GLN A 254 17.24 -0.22 9.28
CA GLN A 254 17.83 -1.51 9.58
C GLN A 254 16.88 -2.72 9.44
N LYS A 255 15.56 -2.51 9.37
CA LYS A 255 14.58 -3.57 9.14
C LYS A 255 14.11 -3.65 7.70
N LEU A 256 14.62 -2.79 6.81
CA LEU A 256 14.20 -2.76 5.42
C LEU A 256 14.56 -4.07 4.71
N GLN A 257 13.57 -4.70 4.10
CA GLN A 257 13.67 -5.95 3.35
C GLN A 257 13.53 -5.74 1.85
N GLU A 258 12.74 -4.76 1.44
CA GLU A 258 12.51 -4.43 0.04
C GLU A 258 12.59 -2.93 -0.16
N LEU A 259 13.35 -2.53 -1.18
CA LEU A 259 13.46 -1.16 -1.66
C LEU A 259 13.24 -1.15 -3.17
N ASN A 260 12.18 -0.48 -3.60
CA ASN A 260 11.92 -0.25 -5.02
C ASN A 260 12.16 1.22 -5.37
N LEU A 261 13.09 1.45 -6.30
CA LEU A 261 13.46 2.74 -6.88
C LEU A 261 13.47 2.69 -8.42
N ASP A 262 12.82 1.69 -9.01
CA ASP A 262 12.72 1.55 -10.47
C ASP A 262 12.10 2.81 -11.10
N VAL A 263 12.46 3.09 -12.32
CA VAL A 263 11.86 4.17 -13.14
C VAL A 263 11.93 5.52 -12.39
N ASN A 264 13.16 5.99 -12.20
CA ASN A 264 13.45 7.30 -11.62
C ASN A 264 14.54 8.01 -12.44
N GLN A 265 15.07 9.12 -11.95
CA GLN A 265 16.13 9.90 -12.59
C GLN A 265 17.42 9.87 -11.77
N LEU A 266 17.65 8.78 -11.04
CA LEU A 266 18.79 8.62 -10.15
C LEU A 266 20.09 8.45 -10.96
N THR A 267 21.07 9.27 -10.69
CA THR A 267 22.43 9.15 -11.26
C THR A 267 23.40 8.45 -10.31
N THR A 268 23.13 8.52 -9.01
CA THR A 268 23.90 7.90 -7.93
C THR A 268 22.98 7.37 -6.84
N ILE A 269 23.46 6.41 -6.10
CA ILE A 269 22.84 5.93 -4.87
C ILE A 269 23.83 6.09 -3.71
N PRO A 270 23.41 6.54 -2.52
CA PRO A 270 24.33 6.76 -1.42
C PRO A 270 25.01 5.47 -0.95
N LYS A 271 26.30 5.55 -0.61
CA LYS A 271 27.07 4.40 -0.09
C LYS A 271 26.46 3.78 1.16
N GLU A 272 25.70 4.56 1.92
CA GLU A 272 24.97 4.13 3.12
C GLU A 272 23.95 3.03 2.82
N ILE A 273 23.59 2.79 1.55
CA ILE A 273 22.77 1.64 1.12
C ILE A 273 23.36 0.32 1.63
N GLY A 274 24.70 0.20 1.67
CA GLY A 274 25.38 -0.99 2.19
C GLY A 274 25.12 -1.30 3.65
N GLN A 275 24.57 -0.36 4.42
CA GLN A 275 24.20 -0.55 5.83
C GLN A 275 22.88 -1.31 6.00
N LEU A 276 22.11 -1.55 4.94
CA LEU A 276 20.80 -2.21 4.96
C LEU A 276 20.97 -3.74 5.08
N GLN A 277 21.38 -4.22 6.25
CA GLN A 277 21.76 -5.61 6.44
C GLN A 277 20.60 -6.61 6.28
N ASN A 278 19.35 -6.19 6.37
CA ASN A 278 18.18 -7.05 6.17
C ASN A 278 17.59 -6.96 4.76
N LEU A 279 18.18 -6.14 3.86
CA LEU A 279 17.66 -5.96 2.52
C LEU A 279 17.78 -7.27 1.71
N GLN A 280 16.66 -7.71 1.15
CA GLN A 280 16.54 -8.92 0.35
C GLN A 280 16.29 -8.62 -1.12
N VAL A 281 15.59 -7.53 -1.40
CA VAL A 281 15.17 -7.14 -2.76
C VAL A 281 15.50 -5.68 -2.97
N LEU A 282 16.23 -5.40 -4.05
CA LEU A 282 16.58 -4.05 -4.47
C LEU A 282 16.31 -3.88 -5.96
N PHE A 283 15.37 -3.00 -6.29
CA PHE A 283 15.03 -2.62 -7.64
C PHE A 283 15.54 -1.22 -7.95
N LEU A 284 16.36 -1.10 -8.99
CA LEU A 284 17.03 0.12 -9.46
C LEU A 284 16.97 0.25 -10.98
N SER A 285 16.10 -0.49 -11.64
CA SER A 285 15.97 -0.51 -13.10
C SER A 285 15.46 0.82 -13.63
N TYR A 286 15.72 1.11 -14.90
CA TYR A 286 15.26 2.34 -15.56
C TYR A 286 15.67 3.62 -14.79
N ASN A 287 16.97 3.74 -14.50
CA ASN A 287 17.60 4.92 -13.92
C ASN A 287 18.78 5.38 -14.78
N GLN A 288 19.67 6.22 -14.26
CA GLN A 288 20.79 6.80 -14.99
C GLN A 288 22.14 6.46 -14.33
N PHE A 289 22.25 5.31 -13.67
CA PHE A 289 23.48 4.89 -12.99
C PHE A 289 24.59 4.59 -13.99
N LYS A 290 25.75 5.25 -13.83
CA LYS A 290 26.98 4.90 -14.55
C LYS A 290 27.84 3.91 -13.78
N THR A 291 27.74 3.93 -12.46
CA THR A 291 28.42 3.04 -11.51
C THR A 291 27.54 2.78 -10.31
N ILE A 292 27.85 1.74 -9.56
CA ILE A 292 27.24 1.44 -8.24
C ILE A 292 28.32 1.46 -7.17
N PRO A 293 27.99 1.84 -5.90
CA PRO A 293 28.95 1.86 -4.80
C PRO A 293 29.53 0.48 -4.49
N VAL A 294 30.80 0.43 -4.10
CA VAL A 294 31.45 -0.80 -3.63
C VAL A 294 30.77 -1.41 -2.39
N GLU A 295 30.11 -0.54 -1.62
CA GLU A 295 29.35 -0.91 -0.42
C GLU A 295 28.16 -1.82 -0.71
N PHE A 296 27.73 -1.98 -1.98
CA PHE A 296 26.74 -3.01 -2.34
C PHE A 296 27.19 -4.41 -1.89
N GLY A 297 28.49 -4.69 -1.91
CA GLY A 297 29.04 -5.94 -1.41
C GLY A 297 28.80 -6.22 0.08
N GLN A 298 28.29 -5.24 0.83
CA GLN A 298 27.91 -5.37 2.25
C GLN A 298 26.47 -5.87 2.45
N LEU A 299 25.66 -5.91 1.39
CA LEU A 299 24.25 -6.34 1.43
C LEU A 299 24.14 -7.86 1.50
N LYS A 300 24.59 -8.45 2.61
CA LYS A 300 24.77 -9.91 2.76
C LYS A 300 23.49 -10.72 2.57
N ASN A 301 22.32 -10.17 2.84
CA ASN A 301 21.04 -10.86 2.73
C ASN A 301 20.33 -10.60 1.40
N LEU A 302 20.97 -9.85 0.47
CA LEU A 302 20.36 -9.53 -0.83
C LEU A 302 20.20 -10.81 -1.66
N LYS A 303 18.96 -11.02 -2.13
CA LYS A 303 18.54 -12.16 -2.96
C LYS A 303 18.26 -11.75 -4.40
N MET A 304 17.78 -10.53 -4.60
CA MET A 304 17.40 -10.01 -5.90
C MET A 304 17.95 -8.60 -6.08
N LEU A 305 18.67 -8.37 -7.18
CA LEU A 305 19.17 -7.08 -7.59
C LEU A 305 18.80 -6.84 -9.05
N SER A 306 18.02 -5.81 -9.33
CA SER A 306 17.68 -5.37 -10.67
C SER A 306 18.32 -4.00 -10.96
N LEU A 307 19.12 -3.95 -12.01
CA LEU A 307 19.86 -2.78 -12.47
C LEU A 307 19.70 -2.58 -13.99
N ASP A 308 18.75 -3.25 -14.61
CA ASP A 308 18.54 -3.17 -16.05
C ASP A 308 18.13 -1.75 -16.49
N ALA A 309 18.33 -1.49 -17.75
CA ALA A 309 18.03 -0.19 -18.37
C ALA A 309 18.68 1.00 -17.59
N ASN A 310 19.98 0.90 -17.38
CA ASN A 310 20.84 1.94 -16.81
C ASN A 310 21.98 2.29 -17.79
N GLN A 311 23.01 2.99 -17.33
CA GLN A 311 24.17 3.40 -18.10
C GLN A 311 25.48 2.80 -17.53
N LEU A 312 25.39 1.64 -16.87
CA LEU A 312 26.53 1.03 -16.19
C LEU A 312 27.60 0.61 -17.19
N THR A 313 28.82 1.10 -16.99
CA THR A 313 29.98 0.75 -17.81
C THR A 313 30.85 -0.36 -17.19
N ALA A 314 30.77 -0.54 -15.88
CA ALA A 314 31.46 -1.59 -15.11
C ALA A 314 30.72 -1.88 -13.81
N LEU A 315 31.01 -3.04 -13.21
CA LEU A 315 30.57 -3.41 -11.87
C LEU A 315 31.79 -3.46 -10.93
N PRO A 316 31.63 -3.08 -9.66
CA PRO A 316 32.68 -3.24 -8.67
C PRO A 316 32.89 -4.73 -8.37
N LYS A 317 34.13 -5.16 -8.13
CA LYS A 317 34.48 -6.54 -7.77
C LYS A 317 33.74 -7.02 -6.51
N GLU A 318 33.38 -6.10 -5.63
CA GLU A 318 32.65 -6.35 -4.39
C GLU A 318 31.27 -6.98 -4.61
N ILE A 319 30.71 -6.91 -5.83
CA ILE A 319 29.47 -7.61 -6.19
C ILE A 319 29.57 -9.11 -5.90
N GLY A 320 30.77 -9.71 -6.06
CA GLY A 320 31.03 -11.13 -5.74
C GLY A 320 30.89 -11.49 -4.27
N LYS A 321 30.74 -10.51 -3.37
CA LYS A 321 30.49 -10.74 -1.94
C LYS A 321 29.03 -11.03 -1.60
N LEU A 322 28.09 -10.85 -2.55
CA LEU A 322 26.66 -11.05 -2.38
C LEU A 322 26.30 -12.53 -2.41
N LYS A 323 26.76 -13.31 -1.44
CA LYS A 323 26.66 -14.79 -1.44
C LYS A 323 25.22 -15.33 -1.48
N ASN A 324 24.24 -14.56 -1.04
CA ASN A 324 22.83 -14.96 -1.05
C ASN A 324 22.08 -14.52 -2.31
N LEU A 325 22.75 -13.83 -3.25
CA LEU A 325 22.14 -13.32 -4.47
C LEU A 325 21.69 -14.49 -5.36
N LYS A 326 20.42 -14.49 -5.73
CA LYS A 326 19.77 -15.49 -6.61
C LYS A 326 19.51 -14.94 -8.00
N MET A 327 19.19 -13.66 -8.11
CA MET A 327 18.92 -13.00 -9.38
C MET A 327 19.71 -11.70 -9.47
N LEU A 328 20.41 -11.54 -10.58
CA LEU A 328 21.09 -10.31 -10.98
C LEU A 328 20.66 -9.92 -12.40
N ASN A 329 19.95 -8.81 -12.51
CA ASN A 329 19.54 -8.29 -13.80
C ASN A 329 20.38 -7.05 -14.17
N LEU A 330 21.09 -7.14 -15.27
CA LEU A 330 21.98 -6.12 -15.84
C LEU A 330 21.66 -5.85 -17.32
N ASP A 331 20.52 -6.30 -17.81
CA ASP A 331 20.10 -6.10 -19.21
C ASP A 331 20.11 -4.59 -19.56
N ALA A 332 20.33 -4.28 -20.82
CA ALA A 332 20.27 -2.93 -21.34
C ALA A 332 21.15 -1.92 -20.56
N ASN A 333 22.45 -2.24 -20.45
CA ASN A 333 23.48 -1.38 -19.89
C ASN A 333 24.61 -1.15 -20.92
N GLN A 334 25.73 -0.60 -20.50
CA GLN A 334 26.89 -0.32 -21.33
C GLN A 334 28.15 -1.08 -20.85
N LEU A 335 27.93 -2.26 -20.25
CA LEU A 335 29.02 -3.07 -19.71
C LEU A 335 29.90 -3.61 -20.82
N THR A 336 31.21 -3.37 -20.74
CA THR A 336 32.22 -3.93 -21.66
C THR A 336 32.85 -5.19 -21.11
N THR A 337 32.91 -5.34 -19.79
CA THR A 337 33.42 -6.51 -19.07
C THR A 337 32.59 -6.82 -17.83
N ILE A 338 32.70 -8.06 -17.37
CA ILE A 338 32.12 -8.54 -16.11
C ILE A 338 33.25 -8.93 -15.16
N PRO A 339 33.28 -8.45 -13.91
CA PRO A 339 34.33 -8.83 -12.97
C PRO A 339 34.29 -10.34 -12.69
N LYS A 340 35.46 -10.98 -12.70
CA LYS A 340 35.61 -12.41 -12.46
C LYS A 340 34.96 -12.87 -11.12
N GLU A 341 34.84 -11.97 -10.19
CA GLU A 341 34.23 -12.18 -8.88
C GLU A 341 32.74 -12.53 -8.96
N ILE A 342 32.07 -12.29 -10.10
CA ILE A 342 30.71 -12.81 -10.36
C ILE A 342 30.66 -14.33 -10.19
N GLY A 343 31.73 -15.06 -10.57
CA GLY A 343 31.84 -16.51 -10.36
C GLY A 343 31.82 -16.93 -8.88
N GLN A 344 31.94 -16.01 -7.94
CA GLN A 344 31.86 -16.26 -6.51
C GLN A 344 30.43 -16.23 -5.94
N LEU A 345 29.44 -15.90 -6.76
CA LEU A 345 28.02 -15.83 -6.38
C LEU A 345 27.42 -17.26 -6.33
N GLN A 346 27.69 -17.99 -5.27
CA GLN A 346 27.39 -19.42 -5.16
C GLN A 346 25.90 -19.78 -5.28
N ASN A 347 25.00 -18.83 -4.94
CA ASN A 347 23.55 -19.03 -4.98
C ASN A 347 22.88 -18.41 -6.19
N LEU A 348 23.67 -17.84 -7.14
CA LEU A 348 23.11 -17.17 -8.31
C LEU A 348 22.44 -18.18 -9.24
N GLN A 349 21.15 -18.00 -9.48
CA GLN A 349 20.32 -18.84 -10.33
C GLN A 349 20.07 -18.20 -11.70
N THR A 350 20.01 -16.86 -11.72
CA THR A 350 19.66 -16.11 -12.93
C THR A 350 20.54 -14.87 -13.07
N LEU A 351 21.21 -14.77 -14.21
CA LEU A 351 22.01 -13.61 -14.63
C LEU A 351 21.52 -13.16 -15.99
N TYR A 352 21.06 -11.91 -16.07
CA TYR A 352 20.66 -11.26 -17.33
C TYR A 352 21.73 -10.25 -17.74
N LEU A 353 22.21 -10.34 -19.00
CA LEU A 353 23.28 -9.51 -19.56
C LEU A 353 22.99 -9.05 -20.99
N ARG A 354 21.77 -9.19 -21.46
CA ARG A 354 21.37 -8.82 -22.84
C ARG A 354 21.53 -7.32 -23.05
N ASN A 355 21.75 -6.94 -24.31
CA ASN A 355 21.87 -5.53 -24.69
C ASN A 355 22.97 -4.79 -23.90
N ASN A 356 24.15 -5.39 -23.80
CA ASN A 356 25.39 -4.81 -23.29
C ASN A 356 26.45 -4.77 -24.40
N GLN A 357 27.65 -4.28 -24.11
CA GLN A 357 28.78 -4.18 -25.02
C GLN A 357 29.90 -5.17 -24.67
N LEU A 358 29.55 -6.33 -24.13
CA LEU A 358 30.48 -7.35 -23.68
C LEU A 358 31.29 -7.89 -24.86
N SER A 359 32.63 -7.82 -24.81
CA SER A 359 33.52 -8.50 -25.75
C SER A 359 33.46 -10.01 -25.48
N ILE A 360 33.29 -10.79 -26.52
CA ILE A 360 33.46 -12.25 -26.48
C ILE A 360 34.98 -12.48 -26.51
N GLU A 361 35.59 -12.75 -25.34
CA GLU A 361 36.92 -13.32 -25.25
C GLU A 361 36.83 -14.85 -25.20
#